data_f19707cc9f838da264311683ad57ed3e
#
_entry.id   f19707cc9f838da264311683ad57ed3e
#
_cell.length_a   1.000
_cell.length_b   1.000
_cell.length_c   1.000
_cell.angle_alpha   90.00
_cell.angle_beta   90.00
_cell.angle_gamma   90.00
#
_symmetry.space_group_name_H-M   'P 1'
#
loop_
_entity.id
_entity.type
_entity.pdbx_description
1 polymer ?
#
loop_
_entity_poly.entity_id
_entity_poly.type
_entity_poly.pdbx_seq_one_letter_code
_entity_poly.pdbx_strand_id
1 'polypeptide(L)'
;MEGYLPKKHIKVIEQASDWKSAVLLASQPLLKEKLITQEYIDNMIASVHEHGPYMVLTDYFALMHAKAGVGVNEQSMSLLVTKSQVDMEGKPIKIFLVLAAKDATSHLAALSQVMEVFMDDDVRETIMLGDKETIVNIFN
;
A
#
# COMPACT_ATOMS: atom_id res chain seq x y z
N MET A 1 15.08 -4.23 3.81
CA MET A 1 13.95 -4.00 2.91
C MET A 1 14.35 -3.53 1.52
N GLU A 2 15.62 -3.60 1.26
CA GLU A 2 16.15 -3.13 -0.01
C GLU A 2 15.50 -3.87 -1.18
N GLY A 3 15.07 -3.10 -2.19
CA GLY A 3 14.45 -3.65 -3.39
C GLY A 3 12.95 -3.86 -3.37
N TYR A 4 12.31 -3.90 -2.20
CA TYR A 4 10.86 -4.10 -2.11
C TYR A 4 10.08 -2.81 -2.32
N LEU A 5 10.59 -1.69 -1.82
CA LEU A 5 9.97 -0.38 -1.96
C LEU A 5 10.99 0.63 -2.47
N PRO A 6 11.30 0.60 -3.77
CA PRO A 6 12.21 1.59 -4.35
C PRO A 6 11.58 2.98 -4.33
N LYS A 7 12.41 4.00 -4.38
CA LYS A 7 11.98 5.41 -4.33
C LYS A 7 10.82 5.71 -5.29
N LYS A 8 10.87 5.16 -6.51
CA LYS A 8 9.85 5.39 -7.53
C LYS A 8 8.47 4.80 -7.18
N HIS A 9 8.40 3.90 -6.19
CA HIS A 9 7.16 3.29 -5.73
C HIS A 9 6.64 3.93 -4.44
N ILE A 10 7.24 5.02 -3.99
CA ILE A 10 6.84 5.73 -2.78
C ILE A 10 6.32 7.12 -3.13
N LYS A 11 5.12 7.43 -2.67
CA LYS A 11 4.50 8.77 -2.83
C LYS A 11 4.07 9.32 -1.49
N VAL A 12 4.28 10.62 -1.30
CA VAL A 12 3.78 11.35 -0.14
C VAL A 12 2.99 12.53 -0.67
N ILE A 13 1.72 12.64 -0.27
CA ILE A 13 0.83 13.72 -0.69
C ILE A 13 0.12 14.31 0.52
N GLU A 14 -0.40 15.54 0.38
CA GLU A 14 -1.12 16.20 1.47
C GLU A 14 -2.46 15.54 1.75
N GLN A 15 -3.23 15.28 0.71
CA GLN A 15 -4.57 14.71 0.86
C GLN A 15 -5.02 13.98 -0.40
N ALA A 16 -5.98 13.08 -0.23
CA ALA A 16 -6.69 12.43 -1.32
C ALA A 16 -8.19 12.71 -1.15
N SER A 17 -8.93 12.76 -2.25
CA SER A 17 -10.35 13.10 -2.20
C SER A 17 -11.20 12.04 -1.51
N ASP A 18 -10.84 10.77 -1.67
CA ASP A 18 -11.49 9.63 -1.01
C ASP A 18 -10.55 8.43 -1.03
N TRP A 19 -10.97 7.33 -0.40
CA TRP A 19 -10.11 6.14 -0.32
C TRP A 19 -9.91 5.45 -1.67
N LYS A 20 -10.88 5.52 -2.58
CA LYS A 20 -10.71 4.94 -3.92
C LYS A 20 -9.64 5.69 -4.71
N SER A 21 -9.66 7.01 -4.64
CA SER A 21 -8.63 7.85 -5.26
C SER A 21 -7.26 7.56 -4.65
N ALA A 22 -7.20 7.35 -3.33
CA ALA A 22 -5.96 7.01 -2.64
C ALA A 22 -5.41 5.67 -3.13
N VAL A 23 -6.27 4.66 -3.30
CA VAL A 23 -5.85 3.35 -3.83
C VAL A 23 -5.33 3.48 -5.25
N LEU A 24 -5.98 4.27 -6.10
CA LEU A 24 -5.52 4.53 -7.46
C LEU A 24 -4.14 5.20 -7.46
N LEU A 25 -3.96 6.23 -6.63
CA LEU A 25 -2.67 6.92 -6.53
C LEU A 25 -1.57 6.01 -6.00
N ALA A 26 -1.89 5.21 -4.99
CA ALA A 26 -0.94 4.26 -4.41
C ALA A 26 -0.50 3.20 -5.44
N SER A 27 -1.42 2.79 -6.31
CA SER A 27 -1.20 1.73 -7.30
C SER A 27 -0.55 2.24 -8.59
N GLN A 28 -0.57 3.55 -8.82
CA GLN A 28 -0.13 4.15 -10.08
C GLN A 28 1.28 3.76 -10.52
N PRO A 29 2.29 3.74 -9.63
CA PRO A 29 3.63 3.32 -10.05
C PRO A 29 3.68 1.89 -10.60
N LEU A 30 2.90 0.99 -9.99
CA LEU A 30 2.86 -0.40 -10.43
C LEU A 30 2.14 -0.55 -11.76
N LEU A 31 1.04 0.18 -11.94
CA LEU A 31 0.29 0.19 -13.20
C LEU A 31 1.13 0.76 -14.33
N LYS A 32 1.83 1.86 -14.08
CA LYS A 32 2.68 2.52 -15.07
C LYS A 32 3.80 1.60 -15.56
N GLU A 33 4.39 0.82 -14.67
CA GLU A 33 5.45 -0.13 -15.01
C GLU A 33 4.92 -1.47 -15.50
N LYS A 34 3.60 -1.62 -15.62
CA LYS A 34 2.94 -2.84 -16.09
C LYS A 34 3.20 -4.05 -15.18
N LEU A 35 3.44 -3.80 -13.91
CA LEU A 35 3.59 -4.86 -12.91
C LEU A 35 2.23 -5.39 -12.47
N ILE A 36 1.20 -4.54 -12.56
CA ILE A 36 -0.20 -4.90 -12.36
C ILE A 36 -1.04 -4.35 -13.50
N THR A 37 -2.27 -4.83 -13.60
CA THR A 37 -3.27 -4.31 -14.53
C THR A 37 -4.34 -3.54 -13.76
N GLN A 38 -5.18 -2.81 -14.48
CA GLN A 38 -6.33 -2.11 -13.89
C GLN A 38 -7.26 -3.11 -13.17
N GLU A 39 -7.36 -4.34 -13.65
CA GLU A 39 -8.17 -5.38 -13.01
C GLU A 39 -7.77 -5.59 -11.56
N TYR A 40 -6.47 -5.59 -11.24
CA TYR A 40 -6.02 -5.78 -9.87
C TYR A 40 -6.50 -4.63 -8.97
N ILE A 41 -6.42 -3.40 -9.46
CA ILE A 41 -6.89 -2.22 -8.73
C ILE A 41 -8.40 -2.33 -8.49
N ASP A 42 -9.15 -2.66 -9.53
CA ASP A 42 -10.60 -2.81 -9.44
C ASP A 42 -10.99 -3.90 -8.43
N ASN A 43 -10.23 -4.99 -8.40
CA ASN A 43 -10.45 -6.09 -7.45
C ASN A 43 -10.19 -5.68 -6.01
N MET A 44 -9.17 -4.87 -5.75
CA MET A 44 -8.92 -4.34 -4.41
C MET A 44 -10.08 -3.47 -3.94
N ILE A 45 -10.56 -2.58 -4.78
CA ILE A 45 -11.67 -1.69 -4.47
C ILE A 45 -12.95 -2.50 -4.25
N ALA A 46 -13.24 -3.45 -5.12
CA ALA A 46 -14.42 -4.31 -5.01
C ALA A 46 -14.39 -5.12 -3.71
N SER A 47 -13.23 -5.59 -3.31
CA SER A 47 -13.06 -6.38 -2.08
C SER A 47 -13.40 -5.57 -0.84
N VAL A 48 -13.01 -4.30 -0.79
CA VAL A 48 -13.38 -3.42 0.31
C VAL A 48 -14.89 -3.15 0.32
N HIS A 49 -15.50 -2.93 -0.84
CA HIS A 49 -16.95 -2.74 -0.92
C HIS A 49 -17.71 -3.98 -0.44
N GLU A 50 -17.24 -5.17 -0.78
CA GLU A 50 -17.92 -6.41 -0.44
C GLU A 50 -17.71 -6.82 1.02
N HIS A 51 -16.51 -6.65 1.56
CA HIS A 51 -16.12 -7.17 2.87
C HIS A 51 -15.84 -6.10 3.92
N GLY A 52 -15.94 -4.81 3.57
CA GLY A 52 -15.63 -3.73 4.49
C GLY A 52 -14.13 -3.49 4.62
N PRO A 53 -13.71 -2.73 5.65
CA PRO A 53 -12.31 -2.28 5.77
C PRO A 53 -11.39 -3.30 6.43
N TYR A 54 -11.52 -4.58 6.08
CA TYR A 54 -10.73 -5.66 6.69
C TYR A 54 -9.22 -5.55 6.41
N MET A 55 -8.85 -4.77 5.40
CA MET A 55 -7.44 -4.55 5.03
C MET A 55 -6.72 -3.60 5.98
N VAL A 56 -7.44 -2.96 6.90
CA VAL A 56 -6.86 -2.10 7.93
C VAL A 56 -6.33 -2.98 9.04
N LEU A 57 -5.01 -3.13 9.11
CA LEU A 57 -4.37 -4.07 10.04
C LEU A 57 -4.02 -3.44 11.38
N THR A 58 -3.80 -2.15 11.41
CA THR A 58 -3.51 -1.38 12.60
C THR A 58 -3.83 0.09 12.34
N ASP A 59 -3.67 0.96 13.34
CA ASP A 59 -4.03 2.36 13.25
C ASP A 59 -3.43 3.05 12.03
N TYR A 60 -4.29 3.65 11.20
CA TYR A 60 -3.93 4.44 10.01
C TYR A 60 -3.25 3.65 8.90
N PHE A 61 -3.14 2.33 9.01
CA PHE A 61 -2.41 1.50 8.05
C PHE A 61 -3.33 0.49 7.38
N ALA A 62 -3.39 0.55 6.05
CA ALA A 62 -4.10 -0.42 5.22
C ALA A 62 -3.11 -1.16 4.31
N LEU A 63 -3.17 -2.49 4.36
CA LEU A 63 -2.46 -3.36 3.43
C LEU A 63 -3.41 -3.68 2.27
N MET A 64 -3.31 -2.90 1.20
CA MET A 64 -4.18 -3.05 0.05
C MET A 64 -3.74 -4.21 -0.83
N HIS A 65 -4.64 -5.17 -1.01
CA HIS A 65 -4.34 -6.38 -1.79
C HIS A 65 -5.64 -6.99 -2.31
N ALA A 66 -5.49 -7.92 -3.23
CA ALA A 66 -6.57 -8.73 -3.75
C ALA A 66 -6.03 -10.14 -4.02
N LYS A 67 -6.84 -11.00 -4.62
CA LYS A 67 -6.45 -12.39 -4.88
C LYS A 67 -5.13 -12.45 -5.66
N ALA A 68 -4.19 -13.24 -5.18
CA ALA A 68 -2.88 -13.40 -5.81
C ALA A 68 -3.02 -13.91 -7.25
N GLY A 69 -2.18 -13.39 -8.13
CA GLY A 69 -2.10 -13.82 -9.53
C GLY A 69 -3.05 -13.13 -10.47
N VAL A 70 -4.24 -12.78 -10.04
CA VAL A 70 -5.25 -12.16 -10.91
C VAL A 70 -4.91 -10.68 -11.13
N GLY A 71 -4.54 -10.33 -12.37
CA GLY A 71 -4.14 -8.96 -12.68
C GLY A 71 -2.74 -8.58 -12.20
N VAL A 72 -1.92 -9.54 -11.79
CA VAL A 72 -0.55 -9.32 -11.34
C VAL A 72 0.41 -9.97 -12.33
N ASN A 73 1.26 -9.14 -12.96
CA ASN A 73 2.28 -9.62 -13.88
C ASN A 73 3.57 -9.98 -13.15
N GLU A 74 3.95 -9.16 -12.16
CA GLU A 74 5.12 -9.41 -11.34
C GLU A 74 4.85 -8.99 -9.91
N GLN A 75 5.42 -9.70 -8.97
CA GLN A 75 5.31 -9.34 -7.56
C GLN A 75 5.91 -7.96 -7.32
N SER A 76 5.15 -7.11 -6.62
CA SER A 76 5.56 -5.73 -6.43
C SER A 76 4.83 -5.09 -5.26
N MET A 77 5.37 -3.97 -4.79
CA MET A 77 4.75 -3.17 -3.73
C MET A 77 4.89 -1.69 -4.06
N SER A 78 3.91 -0.91 -3.61
CA SER A 78 3.98 0.55 -3.66
C SER A 78 3.35 1.14 -2.41
N LEU A 79 3.78 2.34 -2.05
CA LEU A 79 3.40 3.00 -0.81
C LEU A 79 2.89 4.41 -1.10
N LEU A 80 1.74 4.75 -0.53
CA LEU A 80 1.22 6.11 -0.51
C LEU A 80 1.05 6.53 0.95
N VAL A 81 1.58 7.69 1.29
CA VAL A 81 1.35 8.33 2.58
C VAL A 81 0.60 9.63 2.35
N THR A 82 -0.53 9.81 3.04
CA THR A 82 -1.30 11.04 2.99
C THR A 82 -1.18 11.74 4.33
N LYS A 83 -0.90 13.05 4.31
CA LYS A 83 -0.76 13.83 5.56
C LYS A 83 -2.09 13.98 6.26
N SER A 84 -3.17 14.14 5.50
CA SER A 84 -4.53 14.15 6.03
C SER A 84 -5.11 12.74 5.95
N GLN A 85 -5.82 12.33 7.00
CA GLN A 85 -6.44 11.01 7.01
C GLN A 85 -7.54 10.89 5.95
N VAL A 86 -7.69 9.68 5.44
CA VAL A 86 -8.69 9.32 4.44
C VAL A 86 -9.60 8.27 5.06
N ASP A 87 -10.89 8.50 5.06
CA ASP A 87 -11.84 7.52 5.59
C ASP A 87 -12.04 6.38 4.58
N MET A 88 -11.82 5.14 5.04
CA MET A 88 -12.11 3.94 4.26
C MET A 88 -13.14 3.10 5.01
N GLU A 89 -14.41 3.26 4.60
CA GLU A 89 -15.53 2.53 5.20
C GLU A 89 -15.56 2.62 6.72
N GLY A 90 -15.29 3.82 7.25
CA GLY A 90 -15.32 4.10 8.68
C GLY A 90 -13.98 4.03 9.40
N LYS A 91 -12.90 3.67 8.71
CA LYS A 91 -11.55 3.59 9.29
C LYS A 91 -10.67 4.69 8.71
N PRO A 92 -10.00 5.50 9.56
CA PRO A 92 -9.09 6.55 9.08
C PRO A 92 -7.75 5.95 8.65
N ILE A 93 -7.30 6.29 7.46
CA ILE A 93 -6.06 5.77 6.88
C ILE A 93 -5.14 6.92 6.50
N LYS A 94 -3.83 6.75 6.73
CA LYS A 94 -2.78 7.66 6.27
C LYS A 94 -1.69 6.91 5.50
N ILE A 95 -1.66 5.59 5.61
CA ILE A 95 -0.65 4.75 4.94
C ILE A 95 -1.38 3.69 4.13
N PHE A 96 -1.20 3.75 2.80
CA PHE A 96 -1.74 2.75 1.89
C PHE A 96 -0.56 1.99 1.28
N LEU A 97 -0.38 0.75 1.69
CA LEU A 97 0.64 -0.12 1.11
C LEU A 97 -0.05 -1.09 0.16
N VAL A 98 0.30 -1.02 -1.12
CA VAL A 98 -0.23 -1.96 -2.12
C VAL A 98 0.72 -3.13 -2.22
N LEU A 99 0.21 -4.33 -2.00
CA LEU A 99 0.95 -5.57 -2.18
C LEU A 99 0.32 -6.33 -3.34
N ALA A 100 1.07 -6.49 -4.42
CA ALA A 100 0.64 -7.26 -5.58
C ALA A 100 1.42 -8.57 -5.61
N ALA A 101 0.77 -9.65 -5.23
CA ALA A 101 1.38 -10.96 -5.14
C ALA A 101 1.07 -11.78 -6.40
N LYS A 102 2.11 -12.33 -7.02
CA LYS A 102 1.96 -13.16 -8.22
C LYS A 102 1.36 -14.52 -7.88
N ASP A 103 1.71 -15.05 -6.72
CA ASP A 103 1.13 -16.30 -6.21
C ASP A 103 1.01 -16.24 -4.68
N ALA A 104 0.42 -17.29 -4.09
CA ALA A 104 0.09 -17.29 -2.67
C ALA A 104 1.29 -17.44 -1.73
N THR A 105 2.48 -17.76 -2.23
CA THR A 105 3.63 -18.10 -1.38
C THR A 105 4.89 -17.27 -1.64
N SER A 106 5.14 -16.83 -2.87
CA SER A 106 6.39 -16.16 -3.23
C SER A 106 6.60 -14.80 -2.53
N HIS A 107 5.53 -14.19 -2.00
CA HIS A 107 5.62 -12.89 -1.34
C HIS A 107 5.82 -12.97 0.19
N LEU A 108 5.86 -14.18 0.77
CA LEU A 108 5.88 -14.33 2.22
C LEU A 108 7.08 -13.67 2.91
N ALA A 109 8.26 -13.78 2.33
CA ALA A 109 9.46 -13.17 2.90
C ALA A 109 9.36 -11.64 2.87
N ALA A 110 8.92 -11.07 1.75
CA ALA A 110 8.73 -9.63 1.62
C ALA A 110 7.65 -9.12 2.57
N LEU A 111 6.53 -9.85 2.65
CA LEU A 111 5.43 -9.50 3.55
C LEU A 111 5.89 -9.48 5.00
N SER A 112 6.65 -10.49 5.42
CA SER A 112 7.18 -10.57 6.78
C SER A 112 8.02 -9.35 7.14
N GLN A 113 8.92 -8.93 6.25
CA GLN A 113 9.77 -7.75 6.46
C GLN A 113 8.96 -6.46 6.52
N VAL A 114 7.98 -6.33 5.63
CA VAL A 114 7.08 -5.18 5.59
C VAL A 114 6.30 -5.07 6.91
N MET A 115 5.78 -6.19 7.39
CA MET A 115 4.98 -6.19 8.61
C MET A 115 5.81 -5.81 9.83
N GLU A 116 7.09 -6.21 9.90
CA GLU A 116 7.97 -5.77 10.98
C GLU A 116 8.07 -4.25 11.06
N VAL A 117 8.13 -3.59 9.89
CA VAL A 117 8.21 -2.13 9.83
C VAL A 117 6.89 -1.49 10.24
N PHE A 118 5.79 -1.89 9.59
CA PHE A 118 4.51 -1.19 9.75
C PHE A 118 3.77 -1.51 11.04
N MET A 119 4.07 -2.62 11.69
CA MET A 119 3.47 -2.95 12.98
C MET A 119 4.22 -2.34 14.17
N ASP A 120 5.36 -1.72 13.93
CA ASP A 120 6.07 -0.95 14.95
C ASP A 120 5.43 0.44 15.05
N ASP A 121 4.87 0.78 16.21
CA ASP A 121 4.14 2.03 16.41
C ASP A 121 5.01 3.26 16.16
N ASP A 122 6.26 3.26 16.62
CA ASP A 122 7.18 4.39 16.47
C ASP A 122 7.60 4.59 15.01
N VAL A 123 7.88 3.50 14.30
CA VAL A 123 8.24 3.57 12.89
C VAL A 123 7.04 4.04 12.07
N ARG A 124 5.85 3.54 12.37
CA ARG A 124 4.64 3.96 11.67
C ARG A 124 4.37 5.44 11.85
N GLU A 125 4.54 5.96 13.06
CA GLU A 125 4.39 7.39 13.33
C GLU A 125 5.43 8.21 12.55
N THR A 126 6.68 7.76 12.52
CA THR A 126 7.75 8.40 11.73
C THR A 126 7.36 8.46 10.24
N ILE A 127 6.79 7.40 9.71
CA ILE A 127 6.32 7.37 8.32
C ILE A 127 5.20 8.39 8.09
N MET A 128 4.23 8.44 8.98
CA MET A 128 3.10 9.36 8.84
C MET A 128 3.51 10.83 8.91
N LEU A 129 4.53 11.15 9.68
CA LEU A 129 5.02 12.52 9.88
C LEU A 129 6.15 12.90 8.92
N GLY A 130 6.80 11.90 8.31
CA GLY A 130 8.00 12.10 7.52
C GLY A 130 7.75 12.66 6.13
N ASP A 131 8.80 13.19 5.52
CA ASP A 131 8.81 13.53 4.11
C ASP A 131 9.21 12.29 3.29
N LYS A 132 9.17 12.41 1.97
CA LYS A 132 9.48 11.29 1.08
C LYS A 132 10.89 10.74 1.32
N GLU A 133 11.87 11.62 1.49
CA GLU A 133 13.25 11.17 1.70
C GLU A 133 13.42 10.35 2.96
N THR A 134 12.82 10.81 4.06
CA THR A 134 12.83 10.06 5.33
C THR A 134 12.24 8.68 5.14
N ILE A 135 11.11 8.58 4.46
CA ILE A 135 10.42 7.31 4.23
C ILE A 135 11.25 6.41 3.32
N VAL A 136 11.80 6.95 2.23
CA VAL A 136 12.66 6.18 1.33
C VAL A 136 13.85 5.57 2.08
N ASN A 137 14.45 6.33 3.01
CA ASN A 137 15.60 5.86 3.77
C ASN A 137 15.25 4.71 4.73
N ILE A 138 14.01 4.63 5.20
CA ILE A 138 13.56 3.51 6.05
C ILE A 138 13.60 2.20 5.26
N PHE A 139 13.26 2.24 3.97
CA PHE A 139 13.13 1.04 3.13
C PHE A 139 14.36 0.77 2.24
N ASN A 140 15.28 1.67 2.21
CA ASN A 140 16.47 1.57 1.36
C ASN A 140 17.74 1.93 2.14
#